data_070f22c06b3d6bf58435f8033fe9ea6b
#
_entry.id   070f22c06b3d6bf58435f8033fe9ea6b
#
_cell.length_a   1.000
_cell.length_b   1.000
_cell.length_c   1.000
_cell.angle_alpha   90.00
_cell.angle_beta   90.00
_cell.angle_gamma   90.00
#
_symmetry.space_group_name_H-M   'P 1'
#
loop_
_entity.id
_entity.type
_entity.pdbx_description
1 polymer ?
#
loop_
_entity_poly.entity_id
_entity_poly.type
_entity_poly.pdbx_seq_one_letter_code
_entity_poly.pdbx_strand_id
1 'polypeptide(L)'
;MTLRWTVARWASVVVLAVAIGAAVDPTALPFSGSEKLSAVFLLDGQAYFGHLEDVPWSDSVELTDVYYFDDARKTTTDLAVGLLKRGTEIHAPADGMRIRRDKVLAIERVGLDSPVARAIEAQRAIDRGAAK
;
A
#
# COMPACT_ATOMS: atom_id res chain seq x y z
N MET A 1 38.71 35.71 -19.08
CA MET A 1 38.72 35.39 -17.64
C MET A 1 37.32 35.07 -17.06
N THR A 2 36.27 35.39 -17.76
CA THR A 2 34.87 35.24 -17.29
C THR A 2 34.28 33.81 -17.47
N LEU A 3 34.83 33.00 -18.39
CA LEU A 3 34.28 31.68 -18.73
C LEU A 3 34.57 30.61 -17.65
N ARG A 4 35.69 30.74 -16.93
CA ARG A 4 36.10 29.75 -15.92
C ARG A 4 35.25 29.79 -14.64
N TRP A 5 34.65 30.92 -14.32
CA TRP A 5 33.83 31.09 -13.12
C TRP A 5 32.41 30.54 -13.28
N THR A 6 31.86 30.59 -14.48
CA THR A 6 30.53 30.08 -14.76
C THR A 6 30.48 28.55 -14.72
N VAL A 7 31.52 27.88 -15.27
CA VAL A 7 31.58 26.40 -15.25
C VAL A 7 31.73 25.87 -13.84
N ALA A 8 32.53 26.52 -12.98
CA ALA A 8 32.67 26.12 -11.59
C ALA A 8 31.36 26.23 -10.77
N ARG A 9 30.55 27.25 -11.07
CA ARG A 9 29.24 27.44 -10.38
C ARG A 9 28.21 26.38 -10.81
N TRP A 10 28.18 26.01 -12.07
CA TRP A 10 27.30 24.96 -12.56
C TRP A 10 27.70 23.57 -12.07
N ALA A 11 29.00 23.29 -11.98
CA ALA A 11 29.49 22.04 -11.43
C ALA A 11 29.11 21.89 -9.94
N SER A 12 29.15 22.96 -9.15
CA SER A 12 28.74 22.96 -7.76
C SER A 12 27.24 22.72 -7.58
N VAL A 13 26.40 23.28 -8.46
CA VAL A 13 24.95 23.07 -8.43
C VAL A 13 24.60 21.64 -8.82
N VAL A 14 25.26 21.06 -9.81
CA VAL A 14 25.02 19.68 -10.23
C VAL A 14 25.47 18.69 -9.15
N VAL A 15 26.62 18.92 -8.50
CA VAL A 15 27.08 18.07 -7.40
C VAL A 15 26.15 18.16 -6.19
N LEU A 16 25.61 19.34 -5.87
CA LEU A 16 24.65 19.49 -4.79
C LEU A 16 23.32 18.80 -5.10
N ALA A 17 22.83 18.85 -6.34
CA ALA A 17 21.63 18.16 -6.76
C ALA A 17 21.77 16.62 -6.69
N VAL A 18 22.93 16.08 -7.07
CA VAL A 18 23.24 14.65 -6.95
C VAL A 18 23.37 14.23 -5.48
N ALA A 19 23.97 15.07 -4.62
CA ALA A 19 24.10 14.79 -3.20
C ALA A 19 22.74 14.80 -2.47
N ILE A 20 21.81 15.67 -2.85
CA ILE A 20 20.44 15.68 -2.30
C ILE A 20 19.65 14.47 -2.81
N GLY A 21 19.83 14.06 -4.06
CA GLY A 21 19.19 12.87 -4.62
C GLY A 21 19.67 11.56 -3.98
N ALA A 22 20.91 11.49 -3.52
CA ALA A 22 21.46 10.32 -2.86
C ALA A 22 21.11 10.22 -1.36
N ALA A 23 20.64 11.30 -0.74
CA ALA A 23 20.30 11.33 0.68
C ALA A 23 18.81 10.98 0.97
N VAL A 24 17.99 10.88 -0.05
CA VAL A 24 16.60 10.41 0.12
C VAL A 24 16.62 8.91 -0.08
N ASP A 25 16.74 8.17 1.02
CA ASP A 25 16.48 6.74 1.03
C ASP A 25 14.99 6.52 0.66
N PRO A 26 14.68 5.92 -0.51
CA PRO A 26 13.30 5.69 -0.91
C PRO A 26 12.58 4.74 0.07
N THR A 27 13.32 4.01 0.90
CA THR A 27 12.75 3.17 1.97
C THR A 27 12.39 3.98 3.22
N ALA A 28 12.86 5.21 3.33
CA ALA A 28 12.55 6.13 4.43
C ALA A 28 11.21 6.86 4.25
N LEU A 29 10.58 6.77 3.08
CA LEU A 29 9.20 7.25 2.92
C LEU A 29 8.28 6.36 3.75
N PRO A 30 7.42 6.93 4.62
CA PRO A 30 6.69 6.20 5.64
C PRO A 30 5.76 5.10 5.12
N PHE A 31 5.53 5.00 3.82
CA PHE A 31 4.65 4.02 3.20
C PHE A 31 5.24 3.32 1.96
N SER A 32 6.51 3.56 1.61
CA SER A 32 7.16 2.89 0.49
C SER A 32 7.76 1.55 0.92
N GLY A 33 6.97 0.52 0.84
CA GLY A 33 7.40 -0.85 1.05
C GLY A 33 6.26 -1.78 0.66
N SER A 34 6.29 -2.30 -0.55
CA SER A 34 5.30 -3.21 -1.12
C SER A 34 5.11 -4.52 -0.33
N GLU A 35 5.96 -4.77 0.67
CA GLU A 35 5.92 -5.99 1.48
C GLU A 35 5.12 -5.84 2.78
N LYS A 36 4.69 -4.62 3.15
CA LYS A 36 4.00 -4.39 4.43
C LYS A 36 2.52 -4.29 4.23
N LEU A 37 1.79 -5.12 4.99
CA LEU A 37 0.34 -5.09 5.02
C LEU A 37 -0.13 -3.72 5.54
N SER A 38 -1.02 -3.08 4.80
CA SER A 38 -1.61 -1.79 5.12
C SER A 38 -3.13 -1.87 5.14
N ALA A 39 -3.75 -1.04 5.95
CA ALA A 39 -5.18 -0.80 5.97
C ALA A 39 -5.47 0.55 5.32
N VAL A 40 -6.38 0.58 4.37
CA VAL A 40 -6.88 1.80 3.73
C VAL A 40 -8.34 1.96 4.09
N PHE A 41 -8.64 3.01 4.86
CA PHE A 41 -9.99 3.35 5.27
C PHE A 41 -10.57 4.38 4.30
N LEU A 42 -11.79 4.14 3.85
CA LEU A 42 -12.49 5.03 2.93
C LEU A 42 -13.50 5.91 3.67
N LEU A 43 -13.88 7.00 3.02
CA LEU A 43 -14.85 7.97 3.56
C LEU A 43 -16.25 7.37 3.78
N ASP A 44 -16.59 6.29 3.08
CA ASP A 44 -17.87 5.56 3.22
C ASP A 44 -17.85 4.53 4.36
N GLY A 45 -16.72 4.43 5.09
CA GLY A 45 -16.55 3.49 6.21
C GLY A 45 -16.03 2.10 5.78
N GLN A 46 -15.82 1.84 4.50
CA GLN A 46 -15.20 0.60 4.05
C GLN A 46 -13.70 0.61 4.35
N ALA A 47 -13.16 -0.56 4.71
CA ALA A 47 -11.72 -0.77 4.90
C ALA A 47 -11.22 -1.90 4.01
N TYR A 48 -10.06 -1.67 3.39
CA TYR A 48 -9.35 -2.66 2.60
C TYR A 48 -7.97 -2.90 3.19
N PHE A 49 -7.52 -4.15 3.17
CA PHE A 49 -6.23 -4.59 3.68
C PHE A 49 -5.45 -5.22 2.54
N GLY A 50 -4.19 -4.83 2.37
CA GLY A 50 -3.37 -5.33 1.28
C GLY A 50 -1.97 -4.74 1.30
N HIS A 51 -1.21 -5.08 0.28
CA HIS A 51 0.09 -4.46 0.05
C HIS A 51 -0.11 -3.14 -0.67
N LEU A 52 0.27 -2.04 -0.02
CA LEU A 52 0.06 -0.68 -0.51
C LEU A 52 1.24 -0.23 -1.36
N GLU A 53 0.93 0.25 -2.56
CA GLU A 53 1.82 1.09 -3.35
C GLU A 53 1.27 2.52 -3.36
N ASP A 54 1.99 3.41 -2.71
CA ASP A 54 1.63 4.82 -2.56
C ASP A 54 2.67 5.71 -3.24
N VAL A 55 2.31 6.23 -4.40
CA VAL A 55 3.14 7.18 -5.16
C VAL A 55 2.67 8.59 -4.81
N PRO A 56 3.51 9.43 -4.15
CA PRO A 56 3.09 10.72 -3.59
C PRO A 56 2.45 11.71 -4.57
N TRP A 57 2.83 11.65 -5.84
CA TRP A 57 2.30 12.54 -6.90
C TRP A 57 1.15 11.92 -7.70
N SER A 58 0.71 10.72 -7.33
CA SER A 58 -0.46 10.07 -7.93
C SER A 58 -1.75 10.59 -7.29
N ASP A 59 -2.82 10.69 -8.04
CA ASP A 59 -4.18 10.96 -7.56
C ASP A 59 -4.86 9.73 -6.95
N SER A 60 -4.17 8.60 -6.96
CA SER A 60 -4.64 7.30 -6.49
C SER A 60 -3.57 6.56 -5.70
N VAL A 61 -3.99 5.63 -4.88
CA VAL A 61 -3.18 4.58 -4.25
C VAL A 61 -3.54 3.24 -4.85
N GLU A 62 -2.60 2.30 -4.88
CA GLU A 62 -2.83 0.96 -5.38
C GLU A 62 -2.61 -0.07 -4.27
N LEU A 63 -3.53 -1.04 -4.16
CA LEU A 63 -3.44 -2.16 -3.25
C LEU A 63 -3.40 -3.45 -4.05
N THR A 64 -2.51 -4.36 -3.68
CA THR A 64 -2.46 -5.73 -4.19
C THR A 64 -2.71 -6.75 -3.08
N ASP A 65 -3.09 -7.96 -3.43
CA ASP A 65 -3.47 -9.03 -2.49
C ASP A 65 -4.50 -8.53 -1.47
N VAL A 66 -5.62 -8.03 -1.98
CA VAL A 66 -6.59 -7.25 -1.22
C VAL A 66 -7.58 -8.13 -0.49
N TYR A 67 -7.81 -7.79 0.78
CA TYR A 67 -8.82 -8.37 1.67
C TYR A 67 -9.75 -7.28 2.20
N TYR A 68 -10.99 -7.64 2.52
CA TYR A 68 -11.98 -6.73 3.11
C TYR A 68 -12.98 -7.51 3.96
N PHE A 69 -13.70 -6.82 4.82
CA PHE A 69 -14.80 -7.42 5.58
C PHE A 69 -16.13 -7.24 4.84
N ASP A 70 -16.87 -8.32 4.74
CA ASP A 70 -18.24 -8.27 4.25
C ASP A 70 -19.15 -7.56 5.27
N ASP A 71 -19.85 -6.53 4.83
CA ASP A 71 -20.77 -5.77 5.67
C ASP A 71 -21.86 -6.65 6.30
N ALA A 72 -22.31 -7.66 5.60
CA ALA A 72 -23.32 -8.61 6.09
C ALA A 72 -22.78 -9.50 7.23
N ARG A 73 -21.45 -9.57 7.40
CA ARG A 73 -20.77 -10.41 8.39
C ARG A 73 -20.04 -9.63 9.48
N LYS A 74 -20.12 -8.30 9.48
CA LYS A 74 -19.48 -7.43 10.49
C LYS A 74 -19.93 -7.69 11.94
N THR A 75 -21.04 -8.40 12.14
CA THR A 75 -21.55 -8.76 13.49
C THR A 75 -20.91 -10.02 14.06
N THR A 76 -20.05 -10.71 13.31
CA THR A 76 -19.43 -11.95 13.78
C THR A 76 -18.16 -11.62 14.56
N THR A 77 -18.06 -12.13 15.80
CA THR A 77 -16.88 -11.97 16.66
C THR A 77 -15.65 -12.68 16.11
N ASP A 78 -15.83 -13.58 15.15
CA ASP A 78 -14.74 -14.30 14.48
C ASP A 78 -14.33 -13.56 13.20
N LEU A 79 -13.20 -12.87 13.28
CA LEU A 79 -12.61 -12.11 12.15
C LEU A 79 -12.27 -13.01 10.95
N ALA A 80 -11.96 -14.27 11.19
CA ALA A 80 -11.62 -15.23 10.13
C ALA A 80 -12.84 -15.54 9.23
N VAL A 81 -14.04 -15.48 9.78
CA VAL A 81 -15.28 -15.77 9.05
C VAL A 81 -15.75 -14.59 8.21
N GLY A 82 -15.43 -13.36 8.63
CA GLY A 82 -15.88 -12.13 7.94
C GLY A 82 -14.90 -11.60 6.89
N LEU A 83 -13.66 -12.09 6.89
CA LEU A 83 -12.63 -11.61 5.97
C LEU A 83 -12.77 -12.31 4.61
N LEU A 84 -12.88 -11.52 3.56
CA LEU A 84 -12.94 -11.99 2.18
C LEU A 84 -11.72 -11.54 1.40
N LYS A 85 -11.17 -12.44 0.58
CA LYS A 85 -10.17 -12.07 -0.41
C LYS A 85 -10.87 -11.51 -1.66
N ARG A 86 -10.42 -10.36 -2.14
CA ARG A 86 -10.88 -9.79 -3.40
C ARG A 86 -10.48 -10.72 -4.57
N GLY A 87 -11.37 -10.86 -5.53
CA GLY A 87 -11.19 -11.75 -6.69
C GLY A 87 -12.29 -12.81 -6.83
N THR A 88 -13.09 -13.01 -5.77
CA THR A 88 -14.20 -13.97 -5.74
C THR A 88 -15.55 -13.35 -6.08
N GLU A 89 -15.59 -12.03 -6.34
CA GLU A 89 -16.79 -11.30 -6.72
C GLU A 89 -17.27 -11.71 -8.12
N ILE A 90 -18.56 -11.48 -8.41
CA ILE A 90 -19.20 -11.90 -9.65
C ILE A 90 -18.50 -11.36 -10.92
N HIS A 91 -17.83 -10.21 -10.84
CA HIS A 91 -17.06 -9.62 -11.95
C HIS A 91 -15.60 -10.10 -12.00
N ALA A 92 -15.22 -11.02 -11.09
CA ALA A 92 -13.89 -11.64 -11.03
C ALA A 92 -12.74 -10.65 -11.26
N PRO A 93 -12.60 -9.63 -10.41
CA PRO A 93 -11.59 -8.60 -10.63
C PRO A 93 -10.18 -9.20 -10.55
N ALA A 94 -9.29 -8.76 -11.44
CA ALA A 94 -7.87 -9.07 -11.35
C ALA A 94 -7.27 -8.54 -10.04
N ASP A 95 -6.12 -9.08 -9.63
CA ASP A 95 -5.37 -8.51 -8.52
C ASP A 95 -4.95 -7.07 -8.85
N GLY A 96 -4.82 -6.25 -7.82
CA GLY A 96 -4.62 -4.83 -7.96
C GLY A 96 -5.93 -4.04 -7.91
N MET A 97 -6.03 -3.19 -6.90
CA MET A 97 -7.16 -2.28 -6.68
C MET A 97 -6.65 -0.86 -6.60
N ARG A 98 -7.12 -0.02 -7.53
CA ARG A 98 -6.78 1.41 -7.52
C ARG A 98 -7.88 2.19 -6.83
N ILE A 99 -7.52 2.97 -5.82
CA ILE A 99 -8.41 3.79 -5.02
C ILE A 99 -8.02 5.26 -5.22
N ARG A 100 -8.97 6.09 -5.56
CA ARG A 100 -8.75 7.54 -5.66
C ARG A 100 -8.41 8.11 -4.28
N ARG A 101 -7.36 8.95 -4.23
CA ARG A 101 -6.86 9.53 -2.99
C ARG A 101 -7.89 10.42 -2.29
N ASP A 102 -8.77 11.08 -3.04
CA ASP A 102 -9.86 11.90 -2.49
C ASP A 102 -10.96 11.07 -1.79
N LYS A 103 -10.93 9.74 -1.89
CA LYS A 103 -11.82 8.81 -1.19
C LYS A 103 -11.18 8.18 0.05
N VAL A 104 -9.89 8.35 0.23
CA VAL A 104 -9.15 7.78 1.35
C VAL A 104 -9.30 8.69 2.57
N LEU A 105 -9.78 8.12 3.68
CA LEU A 105 -9.86 8.77 4.98
C LEU A 105 -8.54 8.65 5.73
N ALA A 106 -7.98 7.44 5.78
CA ALA A 106 -6.74 7.14 6.49
C ALA A 106 -6.03 5.94 5.87
N ILE A 107 -4.71 5.92 6.01
CA ILE A 107 -3.86 4.77 5.67
C ILE A 107 -3.06 4.42 6.91
N GLU A 108 -3.11 3.16 7.33
CA GLU A 108 -2.41 2.67 8.52
C GLU A 108 -1.62 1.40 8.19
N ARG A 109 -0.49 1.21 8.86
CA ARG A 109 0.21 -0.08 8.81
C ARG A 109 -0.46 -1.08 9.72
N VAL A 110 -0.71 -2.27 9.21
CA VAL A 110 -1.24 -3.38 10.01
C VAL A 110 -0.09 -4.04 10.77
N GLY A 111 -0.24 -4.15 12.09
CA GLY A 111 0.74 -4.84 12.92
C GLY A 111 0.80 -6.34 12.58
N LEU A 112 2.00 -6.91 12.57
CA LEU A 112 2.21 -8.33 12.22
C LEU A 112 1.45 -9.29 13.13
N ASP A 113 1.30 -8.93 14.40
CA ASP A 113 0.58 -9.73 15.40
C ASP A 113 -0.89 -9.32 15.55
N SER A 114 -1.41 -8.48 14.65
CA SER A 114 -2.81 -8.06 14.72
C SER A 114 -3.76 -9.22 14.38
N PRO A 115 -4.99 -9.19 14.90
CA PRO A 115 -6.02 -10.18 14.53
C PRO A 115 -6.26 -10.25 13.03
N VAL A 116 -6.23 -9.11 12.34
CA VAL A 116 -6.40 -9.03 10.88
C VAL A 116 -5.24 -9.71 10.15
N ALA A 117 -3.99 -9.46 10.54
CA ALA A 117 -2.83 -10.11 9.94
C ALA A 117 -2.90 -11.64 10.09
N ARG A 118 -3.26 -12.13 11.28
CA ARG A 118 -3.44 -13.57 11.52
C ARG A 118 -4.57 -14.17 10.68
N ALA A 119 -5.69 -13.46 10.52
CA ALA A 119 -6.81 -13.91 9.70
C ALA A 119 -6.41 -14.00 8.21
N ILE A 120 -5.66 -13.03 7.70
CA ILE A 120 -5.14 -13.03 6.33
C ILE A 120 -4.19 -14.22 6.12
N GLU A 121 -3.26 -14.49 7.05
CA GLU A 121 -2.35 -15.62 6.93
C GLU A 121 -3.08 -16.96 6.99
N ALA A 122 -4.11 -17.07 7.82
CA ALA A 122 -4.96 -18.27 7.87
C ALA A 122 -5.69 -18.49 6.52
N GLN A 123 -6.24 -17.43 5.92
CA GLN A 123 -6.89 -17.50 4.61
C GLN A 123 -5.90 -17.91 3.51
N ARG A 124 -4.71 -17.32 3.48
CA ARG A 124 -3.64 -17.69 2.54
C ARG A 124 -3.23 -19.17 2.67
N ALA A 125 -3.22 -19.70 3.88
CA ALA A 125 -2.90 -21.11 4.10
C ALA A 125 -3.97 -22.04 3.51
N ILE A 126 -5.25 -21.68 3.64
CA ILE A 126 -6.39 -22.40 3.06
C ILE A 126 -6.30 -22.38 1.53
N ASP A 127 -6.08 -21.20 0.94
CA ASP A 127 -5.99 -21.04 -0.52
C ASP A 127 -4.84 -21.85 -1.12
N ARG A 128 -3.68 -21.89 -0.44
CA ARG A 128 -2.53 -22.74 -0.85
C ARG A 128 -2.82 -24.24 -0.72
N GLY A 129 -3.63 -24.64 0.25
CA GLY A 129 -4.04 -26.03 0.43
C GLY A 129 -5.04 -26.50 -0.61
N ALA A 130 -5.92 -25.62 -1.08
CA ALA A 130 -6.92 -25.92 -2.10
C ALA A 130 -6.36 -25.97 -3.53
N ALA A 131 -5.16 -25.43 -3.77
CA ALA A 131 -4.49 -25.41 -5.06
C ALA A 131 -3.65 -26.67 -5.38
N LYS A 132 -3.68 -27.68 -4.51
CA LYS A 132 -3.05 -29.00 -4.70
C LYS A 132 -4.07 -30.06 -5.05
#